data_c04d8be1d1e117d8069751e283973f12
#
_entry.id   c04d8be1d1e117d8069751e283973f12
#
_cell.length_a   1.000
_cell.length_b   1.000
_cell.length_c   1.000
_cell.angle_alpha   90.00
_cell.angle_beta   90.00
_cell.angle_gamma   90.00
#
_symmetry.space_group_name_H-M   'P 1'
#
loop_
_entity.id
_entity.type
_entity.pdbx_description
1 polymer ?
#
loop_
_entity_poly.entity_id
_entity_poly.type
_entity_poly.pdbx_seq_one_letter_code
_entity_poly.pdbx_strand_id
1 'polypeptide(L)'
;MERLKVLFVTNWYPTREHPVEGVFVQEHAKAVQLYDDVKVLHCAGPDPSLKRLCRIEEETDLGFAEGIPTLRVWYRRIPIPKIWYSVYFWSIFKTFRHIISEGFRPDIIHAHVYEAGAPSVLIAKLYRIPAVVTEHFTGFPRKLIRGMHTWTAQFAFERADLVMPVSKSLQKAIEEYGINARFEVVPNVVDTKLFNPGPYPQLDNQLKRLLFVGMLGPSHKKGVPYLLTSLSMLRQLRDDWLLDIVGEGPAREEYERMAEDLGLHDKIVFHGLKTKQEISEFMRQADIFVLPSLWENLPCVLIEAMASGLPIVSTLVGGIPELIDDGIGILIPPGDADKLLHAIVQMMESLNGFDRRAIAQTAMQYSPESVGGMIHSIYEDCLRR
;
A
#
# COMPACT_ATOMS: atom_id res chain seq x y z
N MET A 1 0.51 30.52 -1.53
CA MET A 1 -0.49 30.17 -0.49
C MET A 1 0.27 29.78 0.76
N GLU A 2 -0.26 30.05 1.94
CA GLU A 2 0.33 29.60 3.20
C GLU A 2 0.17 28.07 3.30
N ARG A 3 1.23 27.38 3.71
CA ARG A 3 1.21 25.90 3.85
C ARG A 3 0.28 25.53 5.00
N LEU A 4 -0.60 24.57 4.78
CA LEU A 4 -1.47 24.03 5.82
C LEU A 4 -0.67 23.16 6.79
N LYS A 5 -1.03 23.14 8.05
CA LYS A 5 -0.50 22.22 9.04
C LYS A 5 -1.37 20.97 9.07
N VAL A 6 -0.85 19.85 8.61
CA VAL A 6 -1.58 18.60 8.48
C VAL A 6 -1.07 17.59 9.51
N LEU A 7 -1.98 17.08 10.34
CA LEU A 7 -1.67 15.99 11.26
C LEU A 7 -2.13 14.66 10.68
N PHE A 8 -1.18 13.83 10.27
CA PHE A 8 -1.43 12.43 9.94
C PHE A 8 -1.61 11.62 11.22
N VAL A 9 -2.66 10.80 11.29
CA VAL A 9 -2.91 9.87 12.40
C VAL A 9 -3.07 8.48 11.84
N THR A 10 -2.23 7.54 12.27
CA THR A 10 -2.20 6.19 11.68
C THR A 10 -1.78 5.12 12.68
N ASN A 11 -2.25 3.89 12.44
CA ASN A 11 -1.75 2.68 13.11
C ASN A 11 -0.70 1.95 12.26
N TRP A 12 -0.57 2.31 10.98
CA TRP A 12 0.34 1.68 10.02
C TRP A 12 1.35 2.72 9.54
N TYR A 13 2.58 2.58 10.01
CA TYR A 13 3.69 3.43 9.60
C TYR A 13 5.01 2.67 9.79
N PRO A 14 6.02 2.83 8.95
CA PRO A 14 7.26 2.10 9.08
C PRO A 14 7.90 2.24 10.45
N THR A 15 8.40 1.13 10.98
CA THR A 15 9.24 1.06 12.18
C THR A 15 10.53 0.34 11.86
N ARG A 16 11.56 0.47 12.71
CA ARG A 16 12.83 -0.26 12.52
C ARG A 16 12.64 -1.77 12.52
N GLU A 17 11.68 -2.27 13.27
CA GLU A 17 11.35 -3.70 13.34
C GLU A 17 10.51 -4.14 12.13
N HIS A 18 9.67 -3.24 11.60
CA HIS A 18 8.76 -3.49 10.49
C HIS A 18 8.89 -2.39 9.41
N PRO A 19 10.01 -2.35 8.68
CA PRO A 19 10.32 -1.23 7.76
C PRO A 19 9.42 -1.14 6.53
N VAL A 20 8.68 -2.19 6.22
CA VAL A 20 7.75 -2.26 5.08
C VAL A 20 6.28 -2.03 5.47
N GLU A 21 5.97 -2.02 6.76
CA GLU A 21 4.61 -1.82 7.24
C GLU A 21 4.19 -0.36 7.11
N GLY A 22 3.06 -0.10 6.44
CA GLY A 22 2.51 1.25 6.28
C GLY A 22 3.33 2.19 5.40
N VAL A 23 4.24 1.67 4.56
CA VAL A 23 5.02 2.48 3.59
C VAL A 23 4.10 3.34 2.72
N PHE A 24 2.91 2.85 2.34
CA PHE A 24 1.94 3.62 1.55
C PHE A 24 1.42 4.86 2.31
N VAL A 25 1.33 4.83 3.65
CA VAL A 25 0.99 6.02 4.45
C VAL A 25 2.16 7.01 4.46
N GLN A 26 3.39 6.51 4.57
CA GLN A 26 4.59 7.35 4.49
C GLN A 26 4.71 8.03 3.12
N GLU A 27 4.42 7.33 2.03
CA GLU A 27 4.42 7.93 0.69
C GLU A 27 3.32 9.00 0.54
N HIS A 28 2.12 8.78 1.08
CA HIS A 28 1.11 9.86 1.14
C HIS A 28 1.59 11.06 1.95
N ALA A 29 2.22 10.84 3.11
CA ALA A 29 2.76 11.92 3.93
C ALA A 29 3.85 12.71 3.19
N LYS A 30 4.74 12.04 2.46
CA LYS A 30 5.76 12.67 1.60
C LYS A 30 5.14 13.48 0.47
N ALA A 31 4.11 12.93 -0.19
CA ALA A 31 3.41 13.63 -1.26
C ALA A 31 2.73 14.91 -0.76
N VAL A 32 2.06 14.84 0.39
CA VAL A 32 1.45 16.02 1.02
C VAL A 32 2.51 17.00 1.50
N GLN A 33 3.68 16.53 1.96
CA GLN A 33 4.78 17.41 2.40
C GLN A 33 5.32 18.30 1.27
N LEU A 34 5.08 17.99 0.01
CA LEU A 34 5.42 18.87 -1.10
C LEU A 34 4.62 20.19 -1.06
N TYR A 35 3.42 20.17 -0.49
CA TYR A 35 2.46 21.28 -0.48
C TYR A 35 2.25 21.86 0.92
N ASP A 36 2.26 21.02 1.96
CA ASP A 36 1.84 21.33 3.31
C ASP A 36 2.87 20.93 4.37
N ASP A 37 2.71 21.42 5.60
CA ASP A 37 3.54 21.06 6.74
C ASP A 37 2.96 19.85 7.44
N VAL A 38 3.60 18.68 7.28
CA VAL A 38 3.11 17.40 7.80
C VAL A 38 3.78 17.02 9.10
N LYS A 39 3.00 16.60 10.09
CA LYS A 39 3.45 15.89 11.28
C LYS A 39 2.68 14.56 11.39
N VAL A 40 3.36 13.47 11.78
CA VAL A 40 2.75 12.15 11.91
C VAL A 40 2.59 11.80 13.38
N LEU A 41 1.38 11.34 13.76
CA LEU A 41 1.07 10.64 15.00
C LEU A 41 0.87 9.17 14.65
N HIS A 42 1.87 8.36 14.92
CA HIS A 42 1.81 6.92 14.71
C HIS A 42 1.45 6.20 16.01
N CYS A 43 0.30 5.52 16.03
CA CYS A 43 -0.06 4.61 17.12
C CYS A 43 0.59 3.25 16.88
N ALA A 44 1.80 3.07 17.44
CA ALA A 44 2.67 1.92 17.16
C ALA A 44 2.17 0.59 17.75
N GLY A 45 1.06 0.63 18.49
CA GLY A 45 0.41 -0.57 18.98
C GLY A 45 0.48 -0.78 20.50
N PRO A 46 -0.06 -1.92 20.97
CA PRO A 46 -0.03 -2.26 22.40
C PRO A 46 1.36 -2.76 22.82
N ASP A 47 1.84 -2.22 23.93
CA ASP A 47 3.04 -2.72 24.61
C ASP A 47 2.66 -3.27 26.00
N PRO A 48 2.66 -4.60 26.19
CA PRO A 48 2.29 -5.22 27.47
C PRO A 48 3.31 -4.95 28.59
N SER A 49 4.53 -4.53 28.27
CA SER A 49 5.58 -4.21 29.24
C SER A 49 5.37 -2.86 29.94
N LEU A 50 4.50 -2.00 29.40
CA LEU A 50 4.27 -0.66 29.91
C LEU A 50 3.68 -0.69 31.33
N LYS A 51 4.36 -0.04 32.27
CA LYS A 51 3.82 0.25 33.61
C LYS A 51 2.81 1.41 33.59
N ARG A 52 2.96 2.35 32.66
CA ARG A 52 2.05 3.49 32.42
C ARG A 52 1.02 3.15 31.34
N LEU A 53 -0.05 3.93 31.25
CA LEU A 53 -1.09 3.71 30.25
C LEU A 53 -0.61 3.92 28.82
N CYS A 54 0.33 4.84 28.61
CA CYS A 54 1.00 5.03 27.31
C CYS A 54 2.42 5.59 27.48
N ARG A 55 3.22 5.40 26.43
CA ARG A 55 4.54 5.99 26.21
C ARG A 55 4.53 6.73 24.88
N ILE A 56 5.01 7.96 24.85
CA ILE A 56 5.14 8.80 23.67
C ILE A 56 6.64 9.00 23.44
N GLU A 57 7.08 8.79 22.22
CA GLU A 57 8.46 9.00 21.78
C GLU A 57 8.46 9.76 20.46
N GLU A 58 9.40 10.68 20.30
CA GLU A 58 9.65 11.35 19.03
C GLU A 58 10.69 10.55 18.25
N GLU A 59 10.43 10.35 16.94
CA GLU A 59 11.43 9.75 16.05
C GLU A 59 12.53 10.75 15.79
N THR A 60 13.75 10.43 16.24
CA THR A 60 14.92 11.30 16.15
C THR A 60 15.78 11.00 14.91
N ASP A 61 15.58 9.84 14.27
CA ASP A 61 16.27 9.49 13.04
C ASP A 61 15.49 10.07 11.84
N LEU A 62 15.87 11.28 11.47
CA LEU A 62 15.26 11.98 10.33
C LEU A 62 15.50 11.28 8.99
N GLY A 63 16.57 10.47 8.87
CA GLY A 63 16.80 9.65 7.68
C GLY A 63 15.76 8.54 7.56
N PHE A 64 15.45 7.86 8.66
CA PHE A 64 14.40 6.84 8.69
C PHE A 64 12.99 7.44 8.56
N ALA A 65 12.76 8.59 9.20
CA ALA A 65 11.50 9.34 9.08
C ALA A 65 11.35 10.05 7.72
N GLU A 66 12.36 9.99 6.85
CA GLU A 66 12.41 10.68 5.57
C GLU A 66 12.11 12.20 5.68
N GLY A 67 12.58 12.83 6.76
CA GLY A 67 12.39 14.24 7.05
C GLY A 67 11.01 14.62 7.60
N ILE A 68 10.12 13.64 7.89
CA ILE A 68 8.77 13.90 8.41
C ILE A 68 8.76 13.78 9.94
N PRO A 69 8.47 14.87 10.70
CA PRO A 69 8.38 14.81 12.16
C PRO A 69 7.33 13.78 12.60
N THR A 70 7.75 12.75 13.32
CA THR A 70 6.90 11.62 13.69
C THR A 70 6.92 11.40 15.20
N LEU A 71 5.75 11.42 15.85
CA LEU A 71 5.55 10.98 17.22
C LEU A 71 4.94 9.59 17.23
N ARG A 72 5.57 8.68 17.96
CA ARG A 72 5.08 7.31 18.15
C ARG A 72 4.47 7.17 19.52
N VAL A 73 3.28 6.54 19.62
CA VAL A 73 2.64 6.23 20.88
C VAL A 73 2.40 4.74 21.00
N TRP A 74 2.90 4.16 22.09
CA TRP A 74 2.56 2.81 22.55
C TRP A 74 1.57 2.92 23.69
N TYR A 75 0.61 2.00 23.74
CA TYR A 75 -0.38 1.97 24.82
C TYR A 75 -0.41 0.61 25.52
N ARG A 76 -0.78 0.63 26.80
CA ARG A 76 -0.92 -0.60 27.59
C ARG A 76 -2.19 -1.33 27.17
N ARG A 77 -2.05 -2.57 26.70
CA ARG A 77 -3.20 -3.44 26.44
C ARG A 77 -3.79 -3.93 27.75
N ILE A 78 -5.03 -3.53 28.05
CA ILE A 78 -5.81 -4.08 29.15
C ILE A 78 -6.67 -5.20 28.56
N PRO A 79 -6.70 -6.43 29.13
CA PRO A 79 -7.38 -7.59 28.54
C PRO A 79 -8.92 -7.55 28.68
N ILE A 80 -9.51 -6.36 28.73
CA ILE A 80 -10.95 -6.12 28.78
C ILE A 80 -11.31 -5.32 27.52
N PRO A 81 -12.05 -5.91 26.54
CA PRO A 81 -12.24 -5.33 25.22
C PRO A 81 -12.66 -3.85 25.19
N LYS A 82 -13.66 -3.47 25.99
CA LYS A 82 -14.14 -2.07 26.03
C LYS A 82 -13.13 -1.11 26.65
N ILE A 83 -12.32 -1.56 27.60
CA ILE A 83 -11.35 -0.72 28.30
C ILE A 83 -10.11 -0.49 27.44
N TRP A 84 -9.63 -1.49 26.71
CA TRP A 84 -8.45 -1.28 25.86
C TRP A 84 -8.72 -0.28 24.74
N TYR A 85 -9.92 -0.25 24.15
CA TYR A 85 -10.33 0.79 23.19
C TYR A 85 -10.28 2.18 23.82
N SER A 86 -10.75 2.32 25.07
CA SER A 86 -10.68 3.60 25.80
C SER A 86 -9.23 4.05 26.03
N VAL A 87 -8.33 3.10 26.35
CA VAL A 87 -6.89 3.39 26.52
C VAL A 87 -6.26 3.80 25.18
N TYR A 88 -6.61 3.11 24.09
CA TYR A 88 -6.17 3.45 22.74
C TYR A 88 -6.59 4.88 22.36
N PHE A 89 -7.88 5.20 22.47
CA PHE A 89 -8.42 6.54 22.19
C PHE A 89 -7.74 7.62 23.06
N TRP A 90 -7.64 7.35 24.36
CA TRP A 90 -6.98 8.28 25.29
C TRP A 90 -5.52 8.50 24.95
N SER A 91 -4.80 7.49 24.49
CA SER A 91 -3.40 7.59 24.11
C SER A 91 -3.21 8.49 22.87
N ILE A 92 -4.06 8.35 21.86
CA ILE A 92 -4.07 9.24 20.69
C ILE A 92 -4.43 10.67 21.13
N PHE A 93 -5.47 10.84 21.95
CA PHE A 93 -5.87 12.16 22.45
C PHE A 93 -4.76 12.83 23.27
N LYS A 94 -4.09 12.10 24.16
CA LYS A 94 -2.97 12.61 24.95
C LYS A 94 -1.81 13.04 24.06
N THR A 95 -1.46 12.25 23.05
CA THR A 95 -0.39 12.57 22.10
C THR A 95 -0.77 13.79 21.25
N PHE A 96 -2.01 13.88 20.80
CA PHE A 96 -2.52 15.07 20.11
C PHE A 96 -2.38 16.34 20.97
N ARG A 97 -2.75 16.27 22.26
CA ARG A 97 -2.57 17.41 23.18
C ARG A 97 -1.09 17.78 23.40
N HIS A 98 -0.22 16.78 23.41
CA HIS A 98 1.21 17.01 23.48
C HIS A 98 1.71 17.75 22.23
N ILE A 99 1.31 17.32 21.03
CA ILE A 99 1.63 17.99 19.75
C ILE A 99 1.19 19.47 19.77
N ILE A 100 -0.02 19.75 20.26
CA ILE A 100 -0.52 21.13 20.39
C ILE A 100 0.31 21.93 21.40
N SER A 101 0.70 21.34 22.54
CA SER A 101 1.49 22.04 23.55
C SER A 101 2.91 22.39 23.07
N GLU A 102 3.42 21.66 22.07
CA GLU A 102 4.68 21.98 21.39
C GLU A 102 4.54 23.01 20.25
N GLY A 103 3.36 23.58 20.08
CA GLY A 103 3.10 24.68 19.13
C GLY A 103 2.64 24.23 17.74
N PHE A 104 2.50 22.91 17.47
CA PHE A 104 1.92 22.44 16.22
C PHE A 104 0.40 22.35 16.36
N ARG A 105 -0.30 23.34 15.83
CA ARG A 105 -1.78 23.36 15.76
C ARG A 105 -2.20 22.98 14.35
N PRO A 106 -2.77 21.77 14.13
CA PRO A 106 -3.16 21.34 12.80
C PRO A 106 -4.39 22.11 12.32
N ASP A 107 -4.37 22.47 11.03
CA ASP A 107 -5.51 23.02 10.30
C ASP A 107 -6.45 21.91 9.88
N ILE A 108 -5.91 20.68 9.66
CA ILE A 108 -6.67 19.50 9.27
C ILE A 108 -6.06 18.23 9.89
N ILE A 109 -6.90 17.26 10.22
CA ILE A 109 -6.49 15.92 10.66
C ILE A 109 -6.74 14.93 9.51
N HIS A 110 -5.69 14.24 9.06
CA HIS A 110 -5.77 13.20 8.05
C HIS A 110 -5.48 11.84 8.68
N ALA A 111 -6.53 11.07 8.94
CA ALA A 111 -6.39 9.73 9.49
C ALA A 111 -6.26 8.68 8.38
N HIS A 112 -5.44 7.65 8.62
CA HIS A 112 -5.32 6.50 7.74
C HIS A 112 -5.90 5.26 8.42
N VAL A 113 -6.83 4.61 7.72
CA VAL A 113 -7.63 3.48 8.18
C VAL A 113 -8.68 3.88 9.24
N TYR A 114 -9.86 3.26 9.15
CA TYR A 114 -11.00 3.56 10.03
C TYR A 114 -10.68 3.49 11.53
N GLU A 115 -9.74 2.62 11.93
CA GLU A 115 -9.35 2.46 13.35
C GLU A 115 -8.71 3.74 13.89
N ALA A 116 -7.79 4.34 13.16
CA ALA A 116 -7.23 5.65 13.49
C ALA A 116 -8.23 6.80 13.19
N GLY A 117 -9.13 6.60 12.24
CA GLY A 117 -10.20 7.52 11.90
C GLY A 117 -11.14 7.80 13.08
N ALA A 118 -11.54 6.77 13.83
CA ALA A 118 -12.51 6.93 14.91
C ALA A 118 -12.07 7.89 16.03
N PRO A 119 -10.87 7.78 16.64
CA PRO A 119 -10.39 8.80 17.57
C PRO A 119 -10.14 10.16 16.90
N SER A 120 -9.69 10.17 15.65
CA SER A 120 -9.38 11.39 14.90
C SER A 120 -10.61 12.26 14.67
N VAL A 121 -11.73 11.69 14.22
CA VAL A 121 -12.98 12.45 14.03
C VAL A 121 -13.57 12.95 15.35
N LEU A 122 -13.34 12.26 16.45
CA LEU A 122 -13.76 12.72 17.77
C LEU A 122 -12.94 13.92 18.23
N ILE A 123 -11.61 13.87 18.06
CA ILE A 123 -10.69 14.99 18.33
C ILE A 123 -11.02 16.18 17.44
N ALA A 124 -11.20 15.93 16.15
CA ALA A 124 -11.55 16.94 15.16
C ALA A 124 -12.81 17.73 15.56
N LYS A 125 -13.87 17.01 15.95
CA LYS A 125 -15.09 17.65 16.46
C LYS A 125 -14.86 18.49 17.70
N LEU A 126 -14.07 17.97 18.67
CA LEU A 126 -13.78 18.66 19.93
C LEU A 126 -13.02 19.96 19.71
N TYR A 127 -12.09 19.96 18.76
CA TYR A 127 -11.22 21.12 18.47
C TYR A 127 -11.70 21.96 17.28
N ARG A 128 -12.81 21.57 16.65
CA ARG A 128 -13.37 22.23 15.45
C ARG A 128 -12.38 22.30 14.29
N ILE A 129 -11.70 21.18 14.06
CA ILE A 129 -10.73 20.98 12.98
C ILE A 129 -11.38 20.00 11.98
N PRO A 130 -11.36 20.21 10.65
CA PRO A 130 -11.85 19.21 9.70
C PRO A 130 -10.99 17.94 9.76
N ALA A 131 -11.64 16.80 9.48
CA ALA A 131 -10.97 15.49 9.45
C ALA A 131 -11.33 14.72 8.20
N VAL A 132 -10.30 14.21 7.52
CA VAL A 132 -10.44 13.29 6.39
C VAL A 132 -9.86 11.93 6.75
N VAL A 133 -10.35 10.86 6.10
CA VAL A 133 -9.91 9.49 6.38
C VAL A 133 -9.58 8.79 5.07
N THR A 134 -8.31 8.42 4.86
CA THR A 134 -7.92 7.52 3.77
C THR A 134 -8.04 6.06 4.21
N GLU A 135 -8.67 5.23 3.37
CA GLU A 135 -8.86 3.83 3.67
C GLU A 135 -8.05 2.92 2.73
N HIS A 136 -7.30 1.95 3.33
CA HIS A 136 -6.42 1.03 2.62
C HIS A 136 -6.73 -0.45 2.90
N PHE A 137 -7.57 -0.75 3.90
CA PHE A 137 -7.69 -2.09 4.46
C PHE A 137 -8.48 -3.04 3.55
N THR A 138 -7.86 -4.16 3.18
CA THR A 138 -8.49 -5.23 2.38
C THR A 138 -9.58 -6.01 3.10
N GLY A 139 -9.85 -5.70 4.35
CA GLY A 139 -10.90 -6.35 5.15
C GLY A 139 -12.32 -6.04 4.69
N PHE A 140 -12.56 -4.87 4.08
CA PHE A 140 -13.87 -4.50 3.56
C PHE A 140 -14.30 -5.42 2.39
N PRO A 141 -13.57 -5.52 1.27
CA PRO A 141 -13.95 -6.42 0.18
C PRO A 141 -13.97 -7.90 0.58
N ARG A 142 -13.18 -8.28 1.58
CA ARG A 142 -13.14 -9.65 2.11
C ARG A 142 -14.23 -9.95 3.15
N LYS A 143 -15.10 -8.98 3.48
CA LYS A 143 -16.17 -9.11 4.49
C LYS A 143 -15.66 -9.52 5.88
N LEU A 144 -14.45 -9.05 6.25
CA LEU A 144 -13.82 -9.35 7.54
C LEU A 144 -14.20 -8.36 8.65
N ILE A 145 -14.77 -7.21 8.29
CA ILE A 145 -15.20 -6.19 9.24
C ILE A 145 -16.51 -6.66 9.89
N ARG A 146 -16.49 -6.94 11.21
CA ARG A 146 -17.64 -7.46 11.95
C ARG A 146 -17.75 -6.86 13.34
N GLY A 147 -18.98 -6.82 13.89
CA GLY A 147 -19.25 -6.41 15.26
C GLY A 147 -18.75 -5.00 15.56
N MET A 148 -17.87 -4.86 16.55
CA MET A 148 -17.35 -3.55 16.97
C MET A 148 -16.55 -2.85 15.86
N HIS A 149 -15.84 -3.60 15.01
CA HIS A 149 -15.10 -3.02 13.89
C HIS A 149 -16.04 -2.36 12.88
N THR A 150 -17.21 -2.96 12.59
CA THR A 150 -18.23 -2.36 11.72
C THR A 150 -18.73 -1.04 12.31
N TRP A 151 -19.04 -1.04 13.61
CA TRP A 151 -19.47 0.18 14.31
C TRP A 151 -18.36 1.25 14.29
N THR A 152 -17.10 0.85 14.53
CA THR A 152 -15.95 1.78 14.51
C THR A 152 -15.76 2.40 13.12
N ALA A 153 -15.85 1.58 12.07
CA ALA A 153 -15.74 2.06 10.68
C ALA A 153 -16.88 3.01 10.32
N GLN A 154 -18.13 2.65 10.65
CA GLN A 154 -19.28 3.51 10.46
C GLN A 154 -19.15 4.82 11.23
N PHE A 155 -18.74 4.76 12.50
CA PHE A 155 -18.50 5.94 13.33
C PHE A 155 -17.45 6.87 12.73
N ALA A 156 -16.32 6.31 12.25
CA ALA A 156 -15.24 7.08 11.65
C ALA A 156 -15.67 7.75 10.35
N PHE A 157 -16.25 6.97 9.42
CA PHE A 157 -16.51 7.43 8.07
C PHE A 157 -17.71 8.39 7.98
N GLU A 158 -18.79 8.13 8.71
CA GLU A 158 -19.97 9.01 8.69
C GLU A 158 -19.73 10.35 9.41
N ARG A 159 -18.65 10.48 10.17
CA ARG A 159 -18.28 11.72 10.89
C ARG A 159 -17.07 12.43 10.32
N ALA A 160 -16.37 11.81 9.40
CA ALA A 160 -15.33 12.48 8.62
C ALA A 160 -15.96 13.49 7.64
N ASP A 161 -15.25 14.56 7.35
CA ASP A 161 -15.65 15.54 6.34
C ASP A 161 -15.54 14.94 4.93
N LEU A 162 -14.60 14.00 4.75
CA LEU A 162 -14.41 13.20 3.54
C LEU A 162 -13.74 11.87 3.85
N VAL A 163 -14.16 10.82 3.15
CA VAL A 163 -13.49 9.50 3.13
C VAL A 163 -12.81 9.31 1.78
N MET A 164 -11.53 8.93 1.81
CA MET A 164 -10.70 8.76 0.63
C MET A 164 -10.28 7.28 0.46
N PRO A 165 -11.13 6.41 -0.11
CA PRO A 165 -10.71 5.05 -0.46
C PRO A 165 -9.69 5.09 -1.58
N VAL A 166 -8.71 4.15 -1.58
CA VAL A 166 -7.64 4.14 -2.58
C VAL A 166 -8.06 3.61 -3.95
N SER A 167 -9.28 3.08 -4.08
CA SER A 167 -9.86 2.61 -5.35
C SER A 167 -11.39 2.69 -5.32
N LYS A 168 -12.01 2.73 -6.50
CA LYS A 168 -13.48 2.64 -6.65
C LYS A 168 -14.02 1.30 -6.13
N SER A 169 -13.25 0.23 -6.33
CA SER A 169 -13.56 -1.09 -5.79
C SER A 169 -13.64 -1.08 -4.26
N LEU A 170 -12.70 -0.41 -3.58
CA LEU A 170 -12.73 -0.28 -2.13
C LEU A 170 -13.88 0.60 -1.67
N GLN A 171 -14.15 1.73 -2.35
CA GLN A 171 -15.32 2.57 -2.07
C GLN A 171 -16.61 1.73 -2.08
N LYS A 172 -16.85 1.00 -3.16
CA LYS A 172 -18.02 0.12 -3.29
C LYS A 172 -18.09 -0.90 -2.15
N ALA A 173 -16.96 -1.51 -1.80
CA ALA A 173 -16.90 -2.46 -0.70
C ALA A 173 -17.25 -1.83 0.67
N ILE A 174 -16.91 -0.56 0.90
CA ILE A 174 -17.28 0.20 2.11
C ILE A 174 -18.79 0.52 2.09
N GLU A 175 -19.31 0.98 0.97
CA GLU A 175 -20.75 1.30 0.79
C GLU A 175 -21.64 0.07 1.04
N GLU A 176 -21.18 -1.15 0.67
CA GLU A 176 -21.89 -2.41 0.93
C GLU A 176 -22.06 -2.75 2.43
N TYR A 177 -21.36 -2.06 3.34
CA TYR A 177 -21.60 -2.11 4.79
C TYR A 177 -22.69 -1.16 5.27
N GLY A 178 -23.38 -0.46 4.35
CA GLY A 178 -24.41 0.53 4.68
C GLY A 178 -23.83 1.84 5.23
N ILE A 179 -22.56 2.11 5.01
CA ILE A 179 -21.88 3.33 5.44
C ILE A 179 -22.22 4.46 4.47
N ASN A 180 -22.84 5.51 5.00
CA ASN A 180 -23.21 6.70 4.23
C ASN A 180 -22.25 7.85 4.56
N ALA A 181 -21.26 8.05 3.71
CA ALA A 181 -20.26 9.09 3.85
C ALA A 181 -20.05 9.83 2.52
N ARG A 182 -19.37 10.95 2.56
CA ARG A 182 -18.87 11.60 1.35
C ARG A 182 -17.58 10.92 0.95
N PHE A 183 -17.50 10.45 -0.30
CA PHE A 183 -16.34 9.74 -0.83
C PHE A 183 -15.66 10.50 -1.96
N GLU A 184 -14.34 10.42 -2.00
CA GLU A 184 -13.49 10.80 -3.13
C GLU A 184 -12.33 9.82 -3.23
N VAL A 185 -12.14 9.19 -4.39
CA VAL A 185 -11.08 8.19 -4.56
C VAL A 185 -9.74 8.89 -4.70
N VAL A 186 -8.81 8.56 -3.78
CA VAL A 186 -7.42 9.07 -3.80
C VAL A 186 -6.48 7.87 -3.82
N PRO A 187 -5.76 7.63 -4.94
CA PRO A 187 -4.94 6.44 -5.10
C PRO A 187 -3.68 6.46 -4.23
N ASN A 188 -3.01 5.31 -4.14
CA ASN A 188 -1.69 5.21 -3.54
C ASN A 188 -0.65 6.00 -4.34
N VAL A 189 0.41 6.43 -3.65
CA VAL A 189 1.52 7.22 -4.20
C VAL A 189 2.69 6.31 -4.52
N VAL A 190 3.36 6.55 -5.63
CA VAL A 190 4.61 5.90 -6.02
C VAL A 190 5.64 6.95 -6.45
N ASP A 191 6.87 6.82 -5.98
CA ASP A 191 7.99 7.66 -6.41
C ASP A 191 8.39 7.37 -7.86
N THR A 192 7.78 8.09 -8.79
CA THR A 192 8.02 7.95 -10.24
C THR A 192 9.39 8.48 -10.69
N LYS A 193 10.16 9.12 -9.81
CA LYS A 193 11.57 9.48 -10.09
C LYS A 193 12.48 8.29 -9.82
N LEU A 194 12.19 7.52 -8.78
CA LEU A 194 12.89 6.29 -8.43
C LEU A 194 12.51 5.16 -9.38
N PHE A 195 11.20 4.91 -9.52
CA PHE A 195 10.64 3.94 -10.44
C PHE A 195 10.41 4.59 -11.80
N ASN A 196 11.29 4.29 -12.73
CA ASN A 196 11.26 4.83 -14.09
C ASN A 196 11.91 3.83 -15.05
N PRO A 197 11.59 3.88 -16.35
CA PRO A 197 12.11 2.91 -17.30
C PRO A 197 13.64 2.91 -17.44
N GLY A 198 14.32 3.98 -17.06
CA GLY A 198 15.77 4.14 -17.26
C GLY A 198 16.18 4.15 -18.73
N PRO A 199 17.47 4.12 -19.02
CA PRO A 199 17.95 3.71 -20.33
C PRO A 199 17.67 2.21 -20.46
N TYR A 200 16.88 1.84 -21.48
CA TYR A 200 16.54 0.43 -21.71
C TYR A 200 17.83 -0.39 -21.86
N PRO A 201 18.05 -1.42 -21.06
CA PRO A 201 19.04 -2.42 -21.41
C PRO A 201 18.65 -2.96 -22.79
N GLN A 202 19.65 -3.26 -23.64
CA GLN A 202 19.40 -4.07 -24.82
C GLN A 202 18.89 -5.41 -24.27
N LEU A 203 17.57 -5.63 -24.39
CA LEU A 203 16.95 -6.88 -23.99
C LEU A 203 17.69 -8.00 -24.69
N ASP A 204 18.27 -8.93 -23.93
CA ASP A 204 18.73 -10.17 -24.51
C ASP A 204 17.50 -10.87 -25.08
N ASN A 205 17.36 -10.81 -26.41
CA ASN A 205 16.18 -11.35 -27.08
C ASN A 205 16.03 -12.87 -26.89
N GLN A 206 17.03 -13.53 -26.28
CA GLN A 206 17.05 -14.96 -26.06
C GLN A 206 16.44 -15.39 -24.73
N LEU A 207 16.51 -14.56 -23.68
CA LEU A 207 16.03 -14.93 -22.35
C LEU A 207 15.06 -13.88 -21.79
N LYS A 208 13.85 -14.29 -21.41
CA LYS A 208 12.82 -13.40 -20.84
C LYS A 208 12.87 -13.40 -19.32
N ARG A 209 13.04 -12.22 -18.72
CA ARG A 209 13.06 -12.04 -17.25
C ARG A 209 11.67 -11.69 -16.74
N LEU A 210 11.09 -12.62 -15.99
CA LEU A 210 9.87 -12.41 -15.24
C LEU A 210 10.24 -11.87 -13.85
N LEU A 211 9.46 -10.94 -13.31
CA LEU A 211 9.66 -10.40 -11.97
C LEU A 211 8.38 -10.51 -11.15
N PHE A 212 8.54 -11.00 -9.94
CA PHE A 212 7.53 -10.92 -8.88
C PHE A 212 8.11 -10.12 -7.70
N VAL A 213 7.34 -9.18 -7.16
CA VAL A 213 7.70 -8.44 -5.94
C VAL A 213 6.54 -8.48 -4.95
N GLY A 214 6.79 -8.97 -3.72
CA GLY A 214 5.73 -8.99 -2.72
C GLY A 214 6.06 -9.78 -1.46
N MET A 215 5.28 -9.56 -0.39
CA MET A 215 5.39 -10.34 0.83
C MET A 215 5.04 -11.82 0.60
N LEU A 216 5.90 -12.71 1.09
CA LEU A 216 5.72 -14.16 1.03
C LEU A 216 4.99 -14.64 2.30
N GLY A 217 3.73 -14.24 2.44
CA GLY A 217 2.92 -14.53 3.62
C GLY A 217 2.19 -15.88 3.56
N PRO A 218 1.84 -16.48 4.73
CA PRO A 218 1.23 -17.80 4.81
C PRO A 218 -0.22 -17.87 4.30
N SER A 219 -0.84 -16.73 4.04
CA SER A 219 -2.17 -16.67 3.45
C SER A 219 -2.20 -16.86 1.94
N HIS A 220 -1.04 -17.03 1.32
CA HIS A 220 -0.83 -17.14 -0.14
C HIS A 220 -1.50 -16.00 -0.95
N LYS A 221 -1.76 -14.88 -0.29
CA LYS A 221 -2.51 -13.73 -0.82
C LYS A 221 -1.99 -13.25 -2.18
N LYS A 222 -0.67 -13.30 -2.35
CA LYS A 222 0.01 -12.85 -3.57
C LYS A 222 0.03 -13.89 -4.69
N GLY A 223 -0.55 -15.08 -4.47
CA GLY A 223 -0.74 -16.09 -5.49
C GLY A 223 0.52 -16.84 -5.94
N VAL A 224 1.62 -16.81 -5.13
CA VAL A 224 2.88 -17.48 -5.48
C VAL A 224 2.71 -18.98 -5.81
N PRO A 225 1.88 -19.79 -5.11
CA PRO A 225 1.67 -21.18 -5.50
C PRO A 225 1.12 -21.33 -6.92
N TYR A 226 0.20 -20.47 -7.35
CA TYR A 226 -0.33 -20.49 -8.71
C TYR A 226 0.72 -20.08 -9.74
N LEU A 227 1.61 -19.12 -9.38
CA LEU A 227 2.74 -18.73 -10.23
C LEU A 227 3.69 -19.92 -10.43
N LEU A 228 4.12 -20.58 -9.35
CA LEU A 228 5.01 -21.73 -9.43
C LEU A 228 4.40 -22.89 -10.24
N THR A 229 3.11 -23.17 -10.03
CA THR A 229 2.39 -24.18 -10.82
C THR A 229 2.33 -23.82 -12.30
N SER A 230 2.02 -22.56 -12.64
CA SER A 230 1.98 -22.13 -14.06
C SER A 230 3.36 -22.20 -14.71
N LEU A 231 4.41 -21.86 -13.98
CA LEU A 231 5.79 -21.91 -14.50
C LEU A 231 6.32 -23.34 -14.66
N SER A 232 5.85 -24.30 -13.86
CA SER A 232 6.17 -25.71 -14.09
C SER A 232 5.58 -26.25 -15.40
N MET A 233 4.38 -25.78 -15.76
CA MET A 233 3.77 -26.07 -17.05
C MET A 233 4.49 -25.31 -18.19
N LEU A 234 4.89 -24.03 -17.98
CA LEU A 234 5.64 -23.23 -18.93
C LEU A 234 6.96 -23.92 -19.30
N ARG A 235 7.66 -24.52 -18.34
CA ARG A 235 8.90 -25.27 -18.58
C ARG A 235 8.76 -26.41 -19.57
N GLN A 236 7.56 -27.01 -19.67
CA GLN A 236 7.30 -28.09 -20.64
C GLN A 236 7.10 -27.55 -22.07
N LEU A 237 6.82 -26.25 -22.22
CA LEU A 237 6.56 -25.60 -23.48
C LEU A 237 7.79 -24.86 -24.01
N ARG A 238 8.56 -24.21 -23.13
CA ARG A 238 9.70 -23.37 -23.48
C ARG A 238 10.68 -23.20 -22.31
N ASP A 239 11.94 -22.94 -22.61
CA ASP A 239 13.04 -22.84 -21.64
C ASP A 239 13.76 -21.47 -21.63
N ASP A 240 13.29 -20.50 -22.41
CA ASP A 240 13.87 -19.19 -22.60
C ASP A 240 13.35 -18.13 -21.60
N TRP A 241 13.25 -18.50 -20.32
CA TRP A 241 12.79 -17.59 -19.27
C TRP A 241 13.50 -17.83 -17.93
N LEU A 242 13.51 -16.80 -17.08
CA LEU A 242 13.87 -16.82 -15.67
C LEU A 242 12.85 -16.03 -14.85
N LEU A 243 12.68 -16.40 -13.58
CA LEU A 243 11.86 -15.63 -12.62
C LEU A 243 12.72 -15.14 -11.46
N ASP A 244 12.68 -13.83 -11.22
CA ASP A 244 13.17 -13.21 -10.00
C ASP A 244 12.01 -13.01 -9.02
N ILE A 245 12.11 -13.60 -7.82
CA ILE A 245 11.18 -13.39 -6.71
C ILE A 245 11.85 -12.49 -5.67
N VAL A 246 11.34 -11.27 -5.54
CA VAL A 246 11.80 -10.29 -4.56
C VAL A 246 10.77 -10.17 -3.45
N GLY A 247 11.19 -10.43 -2.23
CA GLY A 247 10.34 -10.36 -1.05
C GLY A 247 10.75 -11.36 0.01
N GLU A 248 10.19 -11.17 1.18
CA GLU A 248 10.46 -11.98 2.36
C GLU A 248 9.13 -12.33 3.06
N GLY A 249 9.14 -13.34 3.90
CA GLY A 249 7.99 -13.69 4.70
C GLY A 249 7.98 -15.15 5.16
N PRO A 250 7.07 -15.49 6.08
CA PRO A 250 7.01 -16.80 6.72
C PRO A 250 6.82 -18.00 5.77
N ALA A 251 6.29 -17.76 4.55
CA ALA A 251 6.06 -18.83 3.57
C ALA A 251 7.22 -18.98 2.56
N ARG A 252 8.34 -18.25 2.71
CA ARG A 252 9.47 -18.32 1.78
C ARG A 252 10.00 -19.75 1.61
N GLU A 253 10.35 -20.41 2.71
CA GLU A 253 10.89 -21.77 2.69
C GLU A 253 9.91 -22.79 2.07
N GLU A 254 8.59 -22.57 2.25
CA GLU A 254 7.56 -23.38 1.61
C GLU A 254 7.59 -23.21 0.09
N TYR A 255 7.73 -21.97 -0.39
CA TYR A 255 7.78 -21.69 -1.83
C TYR A 255 9.09 -22.15 -2.47
N GLU A 256 10.22 -22.03 -1.78
CA GLU A 256 11.50 -22.57 -2.24
C GLU A 256 11.41 -24.10 -2.43
N ARG A 257 10.88 -24.83 -1.42
CA ARG A 257 10.64 -26.27 -1.53
C ARG A 257 9.66 -26.62 -2.68
N MET A 258 8.57 -25.87 -2.81
CA MET A 258 7.61 -26.08 -3.89
C MET A 258 8.28 -25.87 -5.27
N ALA A 259 9.15 -24.90 -5.42
CA ALA A 259 9.90 -24.68 -6.65
C ALA A 259 10.88 -25.86 -6.95
N GLU A 260 11.53 -26.40 -5.93
CA GLU A 260 12.37 -27.60 -6.05
C GLU A 260 11.56 -28.82 -6.48
N ASP A 261 10.45 -29.10 -5.79
CA ASP A 261 9.55 -30.24 -6.09
C ASP A 261 8.98 -30.18 -7.52
N LEU A 262 8.76 -28.98 -8.03
CA LEU A 262 8.32 -28.72 -9.41
C LEU A 262 9.47 -28.70 -10.43
N GLY A 263 10.71 -28.91 -10.00
CA GLY A 263 11.88 -28.92 -10.85
C GLY A 263 12.25 -27.54 -11.42
N LEU A 264 12.00 -26.45 -10.69
CA LEU A 264 12.21 -25.07 -11.14
C LEU A 264 13.44 -24.39 -10.52
N HIS A 265 14.30 -25.14 -9.81
CA HIS A 265 15.43 -24.62 -9.05
C HIS A 265 16.46 -23.83 -9.89
N ASP A 266 16.60 -24.14 -11.17
CA ASP A 266 17.49 -23.48 -12.13
C ASP A 266 16.83 -22.29 -12.86
N LYS A 267 15.54 -22.07 -12.65
CA LYS A 267 14.72 -21.05 -13.32
C LYS A 267 14.24 -19.93 -12.40
N ILE A 268 14.32 -20.13 -11.08
CA ILE A 268 13.77 -19.19 -10.11
C ILE A 268 14.85 -18.80 -9.10
N VAL A 269 14.97 -17.48 -8.85
CA VAL A 269 15.87 -16.93 -7.84
C VAL A 269 15.06 -16.18 -6.79
N PHE A 270 15.18 -16.58 -5.52
CA PHE A 270 14.59 -15.89 -4.37
C PHE A 270 15.59 -14.91 -3.76
N HIS A 271 15.34 -13.61 -3.93
CA HIS A 271 16.28 -12.56 -3.55
C HIS A 271 16.12 -12.04 -2.12
N GLY A 272 15.05 -12.45 -1.41
CA GLY A 272 14.76 -11.93 -0.07
C GLY A 272 14.27 -10.48 -0.07
N LEU A 273 14.32 -9.85 1.11
CA LEU A 273 13.93 -8.45 1.27
C LEU A 273 14.92 -7.52 0.57
N LYS A 274 14.40 -6.56 -0.18
CA LYS A 274 15.16 -5.56 -0.92
C LYS A 274 14.66 -4.15 -0.60
N THR A 275 15.56 -3.19 -0.71
CA THR A 275 15.23 -1.76 -0.64
C THR A 275 14.45 -1.31 -1.89
N LYS A 276 13.74 -0.20 -1.81
CA LYS A 276 13.06 0.40 -2.98
C LYS A 276 14.02 0.65 -4.15
N GLN A 277 15.25 1.08 -3.84
CA GLN A 277 16.30 1.30 -4.84
C GLN A 277 16.63 0.00 -5.58
N GLU A 278 16.91 -1.08 -4.84
CA GLU A 278 17.18 -2.39 -5.44
C GLU A 278 15.97 -2.92 -6.23
N ILE A 279 14.72 -2.75 -5.70
CA ILE A 279 13.50 -3.14 -6.42
C ILE A 279 13.38 -2.38 -7.74
N SER A 280 13.70 -1.09 -7.77
CA SER A 280 13.68 -0.30 -9.01
C SER A 280 14.70 -0.82 -10.04
N GLU A 281 15.83 -1.35 -9.59
CA GLU A 281 16.84 -1.97 -10.45
C GLU A 281 16.35 -3.32 -11.02
N PHE A 282 15.70 -4.16 -10.20
CA PHE A 282 15.04 -5.38 -10.69
C PHE A 282 13.96 -5.05 -11.73
N MET A 283 13.13 -4.04 -11.49
CA MET A 283 12.08 -3.62 -12.42
C MET A 283 12.66 -3.12 -13.76
N ARG A 284 13.80 -2.40 -13.72
CA ARG A 284 14.46 -1.98 -14.97
C ARG A 284 15.03 -3.14 -15.78
N GLN A 285 15.47 -4.22 -15.11
CA GLN A 285 16.07 -5.40 -15.74
C GLN A 285 15.04 -6.43 -16.21
N ALA A 286 13.80 -6.34 -15.72
CA ALA A 286 12.74 -7.28 -16.07
C ALA A 286 12.11 -6.96 -17.43
N ASP A 287 11.52 -8.00 -18.04
CA ASP A 287 10.71 -7.91 -19.25
C ASP A 287 9.22 -7.85 -18.92
N ILE A 288 8.79 -8.63 -17.94
CA ILE A 288 7.37 -8.81 -17.55
C ILE A 288 7.27 -8.78 -16.03
N PHE A 289 6.32 -8.03 -15.53
CA PHE A 289 5.95 -8.08 -14.11
C PHE A 289 4.75 -9.01 -13.92
N VAL A 290 4.82 -9.96 -12.97
CA VAL A 290 3.77 -10.95 -12.72
C VAL A 290 3.29 -10.86 -11.28
N LEU A 291 2.01 -10.54 -11.07
CA LEU A 291 1.40 -10.48 -9.73
C LEU A 291 0.03 -11.19 -9.72
N PRO A 292 -0.03 -12.52 -9.51
CA PRO A 292 -1.26 -13.29 -9.55
C PRO A 292 -2.02 -13.28 -8.22
N SER A 293 -2.18 -12.11 -7.62
CA SER A 293 -2.79 -11.92 -6.30
C SER A 293 -4.23 -12.45 -6.24
N LEU A 294 -4.60 -13.01 -5.08
CA LEU A 294 -5.97 -13.44 -4.78
C LEU A 294 -6.82 -12.31 -4.21
N TRP A 295 -6.20 -11.34 -3.56
CA TRP A 295 -6.85 -10.15 -2.95
C TRP A 295 -5.93 -8.95 -2.99
N GLU A 296 -6.43 -7.83 -3.47
CA GLU A 296 -5.79 -6.51 -3.41
C GLU A 296 -6.82 -5.40 -3.19
N ASN A 297 -6.35 -4.22 -2.80
CA ASN A 297 -7.09 -2.98 -3.00
C ASN A 297 -6.49 -2.23 -4.19
N LEU A 298 -5.40 -1.50 -3.97
CA LEU A 298 -4.63 -0.84 -5.03
C LEU A 298 -3.14 -1.10 -4.74
N PRO A 299 -2.54 -2.17 -5.32
CA PRO A 299 -1.18 -2.57 -4.96
C PRO A 299 -0.14 -1.58 -5.51
N CYS A 300 0.62 -0.94 -4.63
CA CYS A 300 1.69 0.00 -5.01
C CYS A 300 2.70 -0.62 -5.98
N VAL A 301 3.01 -1.91 -5.78
CA VAL A 301 4.00 -2.61 -6.62
C VAL A 301 3.59 -2.71 -8.10
N LEU A 302 2.28 -2.73 -8.42
CA LEU A 302 1.83 -2.64 -9.81
C LEU A 302 2.04 -1.23 -10.38
N ILE A 303 1.80 -0.20 -9.57
CA ILE A 303 2.06 1.19 -9.99
C ILE A 303 3.58 1.41 -10.15
N GLU A 304 4.41 0.81 -9.28
CA GLU A 304 5.87 0.81 -9.39
C GLU A 304 6.34 0.13 -10.69
N ALA A 305 5.75 -1.03 -11.03
CA ALA A 305 6.00 -1.73 -12.28
C ALA A 305 5.57 -0.91 -13.51
N MET A 306 4.38 -0.29 -13.47
CA MET A 306 3.91 0.63 -14.50
C MET A 306 4.87 1.81 -14.66
N ALA A 307 5.27 2.47 -13.57
CA ALA A 307 6.21 3.58 -13.58
C ALA A 307 7.57 3.18 -14.17
N SER A 308 7.97 1.92 -13.99
CA SER A 308 9.17 1.34 -14.62
C SER A 308 8.95 0.89 -16.07
N GLY A 309 7.74 1.08 -16.61
CA GLY A 309 7.40 0.74 -17.99
C GLY A 309 7.27 -0.76 -18.25
N LEU A 310 6.98 -1.58 -17.22
CA LEU A 310 6.86 -3.03 -17.39
C LEU A 310 5.46 -3.42 -17.87
N PRO A 311 5.33 -4.25 -18.90
CA PRO A 311 4.11 -4.99 -19.17
C PRO A 311 3.76 -5.90 -18.00
N ILE A 312 2.47 -6.02 -17.70
CA ILE A 312 2.00 -6.66 -16.48
C ILE A 312 1.07 -7.84 -16.79
N VAL A 313 1.29 -8.98 -16.11
CA VAL A 313 0.32 -10.06 -15.98
C VAL A 313 -0.20 -10.08 -14.56
N SER A 314 -1.51 -9.90 -14.37
CA SER A 314 -2.10 -9.84 -13.04
C SER A 314 -3.53 -10.38 -13.03
N THR A 315 -4.27 -10.16 -11.94
CA THR A 315 -5.60 -10.74 -11.71
C THR A 315 -6.70 -9.69 -11.60
N LEU A 316 -7.93 -10.09 -11.93
CA LEU A 316 -9.14 -9.28 -11.85
C LEU A 316 -9.66 -9.14 -10.41
N VAL A 317 -8.79 -8.63 -9.49
CA VAL A 317 -9.16 -8.46 -8.07
C VAL A 317 -9.00 -7.02 -7.60
N GLY A 318 -9.92 -6.58 -6.75
CA GLY A 318 -9.88 -5.26 -6.11
C GLY A 318 -9.79 -4.13 -7.13
N GLY A 319 -8.86 -3.20 -6.90
CA GLY A 319 -8.59 -2.07 -7.80
C GLY A 319 -7.61 -2.36 -8.93
N ILE A 320 -7.12 -3.60 -9.10
CA ILE A 320 -6.19 -3.93 -10.20
C ILE A 320 -6.80 -3.60 -11.57
N PRO A 321 -8.09 -3.90 -11.85
CA PRO A 321 -8.71 -3.52 -13.12
C PRO A 321 -8.86 -1.99 -13.33
N GLU A 322 -8.62 -1.19 -12.30
CA GLU A 322 -8.60 0.27 -12.41
C GLU A 322 -7.21 0.79 -12.87
N LEU A 323 -6.17 -0.07 -12.75
CA LEU A 323 -4.78 0.25 -13.13
C LEU A 323 -4.41 -0.25 -14.52
N ILE A 324 -4.91 -1.43 -14.91
CA ILE A 324 -4.41 -2.20 -16.05
C ILE A 324 -5.47 -2.26 -17.14
N ASP A 325 -5.12 -1.75 -18.30
CA ASP A 325 -5.85 -1.93 -19.56
C ASP A 325 -5.02 -2.75 -20.57
N ASP A 326 -5.54 -2.95 -21.78
CA ASP A 326 -4.90 -3.74 -22.84
C ASP A 326 -3.55 -3.14 -23.32
N GLY A 327 -3.30 -1.86 -23.08
CA GLY A 327 -2.03 -1.20 -23.39
C GLY A 327 -0.96 -1.40 -22.30
N ILE A 328 -1.36 -1.87 -21.12
CA ILE A 328 -0.49 -2.06 -19.95
C ILE A 328 -0.25 -3.54 -19.68
N GLY A 329 -1.26 -4.41 -19.85
CA GLY A 329 -1.07 -5.80 -19.48
C GLY A 329 -2.25 -6.71 -19.73
N ILE A 330 -2.16 -7.92 -19.18
CA ILE A 330 -3.17 -8.97 -19.29
C ILE A 330 -3.72 -9.28 -17.90
N LEU A 331 -5.05 -9.26 -17.77
CA LEU A 331 -5.75 -9.61 -16.54
C LEU A 331 -6.48 -10.94 -16.67
N ILE A 332 -6.32 -11.79 -15.64
CA ILE A 332 -6.94 -13.12 -15.56
C ILE A 332 -7.78 -13.26 -14.28
N PRO A 333 -8.71 -14.23 -14.20
CA PRO A 333 -9.32 -14.59 -12.93
C PRO A 333 -8.29 -15.06 -11.90
N PRO A 334 -8.47 -14.75 -10.61
CA PRO A 334 -7.55 -15.20 -9.56
C PRO A 334 -7.65 -16.72 -9.32
N GLY A 335 -6.54 -17.32 -8.88
CA GLY A 335 -6.50 -18.72 -8.48
C GLY A 335 -6.52 -19.74 -9.63
N ASP A 336 -6.16 -19.34 -10.84
CA ASP A 336 -6.20 -20.16 -12.05
C ASP A 336 -4.81 -20.22 -12.69
N ALA A 337 -4.07 -21.31 -12.44
CA ALA A 337 -2.70 -21.49 -12.92
C ALA A 337 -2.64 -21.70 -14.46
N ASP A 338 -3.67 -22.33 -15.06
CA ASP A 338 -3.74 -22.55 -16.50
C ASP A 338 -3.92 -21.23 -17.25
N LYS A 339 -4.83 -20.36 -16.77
CA LYS A 339 -5.00 -19.02 -17.35
C LYS A 339 -3.77 -18.15 -17.14
N LEU A 340 -3.09 -18.29 -15.99
CA LEU A 340 -1.83 -17.59 -15.72
C LEU A 340 -0.75 -18.03 -16.71
N LEU A 341 -0.60 -19.31 -16.97
CA LEU A 341 0.29 -19.85 -18.01
C LEU A 341 0.00 -19.22 -19.37
N HIS A 342 -1.25 -19.27 -19.83
CA HIS A 342 -1.63 -18.72 -21.13
C HIS A 342 -1.33 -17.22 -21.23
N ALA A 343 -1.62 -16.46 -20.18
CA ALA A 343 -1.35 -15.02 -20.13
C ALA A 343 0.16 -14.71 -20.17
N ILE A 344 0.98 -15.51 -19.46
CA ILE A 344 2.44 -15.36 -19.50
C ILE A 344 2.97 -15.68 -20.90
N VAL A 345 2.53 -16.77 -21.53
CA VAL A 345 2.93 -17.15 -22.90
C VAL A 345 2.54 -16.03 -23.90
N GLN A 346 1.28 -15.61 -23.86
CA GLN A 346 0.77 -14.53 -24.70
C GLN A 346 1.58 -13.25 -24.53
N MET A 347 1.88 -12.86 -23.27
CA MET A 347 2.69 -11.69 -22.96
C MET A 347 4.11 -11.83 -23.53
N MET A 348 4.77 -12.98 -23.38
CA MET A 348 6.10 -13.23 -23.90
C MET A 348 6.15 -13.13 -25.45
N GLU A 349 5.10 -13.55 -26.12
CA GLU A 349 4.98 -13.50 -27.58
C GLU A 349 4.67 -12.09 -28.11
N SER A 350 3.95 -11.29 -27.31
CA SER A 350 3.47 -9.96 -27.70
C SER A 350 4.27 -8.79 -27.10
N LEU A 351 5.41 -9.04 -26.43
CA LEU A 351 6.22 -8.02 -25.74
C LEU A 351 6.53 -6.78 -26.61
N ASN A 352 6.83 -7.00 -27.89
CA ASN A 352 7.14 -5.91 -28.81
C ASN A 352 5.94 -4.99 -29.12
N GLY A 353 4.72 -5.40 -28.76
CA GLY A 353 3.50 -4.60 -28.90
C GLY A 353 3.29 -3.62 -27.73
N PHE A 354 4.03 -3.77 -26.63
CA PHE A 354 3.90 -2.90 -25.46
C PHE A 354 4.90 -1.74 -25.52
N ASP A 355 4.39 -0.52 -25.49
CA ASP A 355 5.23 0.68 -25.39
C ASP A 355 5.54 0.98 -23.92
N ARG A 356 6.74 0.61 -23.47
CA ARG A 356 7.21 0.84 -22.10
C ARG A 356 7.16 2.32 -21.67
N ARG A 357 7.33 3.26 -22.59
CA ARG A 357 7.23 4.70 -22.27
C ARG A 357 5.78 5.12 -22.08
N ALA A 358 4.88 4.61 -22.90
CA ALA A 358 3.44 4.85 -22.75
C ALA A 358 2.94 4.27 -21.41
N ILE A 359 3.34 3.04 -21.05
CA ILE A 359 3.02 2.44 -19.75
C ILE A 359 3.53 3.33 -18.60
N ALA A 360 4.79 3.77 -18.63
CA ALA A 360 5.35 4.64 -17.61
C ALA A 360 4.62 5.99 -17.52
N GLN A 361 4.19 6.54 -18.64
CA GLN A 361 3.44 7.80 -18.68
C GLN A 361 2.08 7.68 -17.98
N THR A 362 1.40 6.54 -18.06
CA THR A 362 0.12 6.31 -17.34
C THR A 362 0.31 6.31 -15.83
N ALA A 363 1.50 5.91 -15.34
CA ALA A 363 1.80 5.91 -13.91
C ALA A 363 2.03 7.31 -13.32
N MET A 364 2.24 8.35 -14.13
CA MET A 364 2.52 9.71 -13.65
C MET A 364 1.37 10.32 -12.84
N GLN A 365 0.14 9.88 -13.05
CA GLN A 365 -1.00 10.29 -12.24
C GLN A 365 -0.90 9.85 -10.76
N TYR A 366 -0.06 8.85 -10.46
CA TYR A 366 0.22 8.33 -9.12
C TYR A 366 1.50 8.91 -8.51
N SER A 367 2.12 9.89 -9.16
CA SER A 367 3.32 10.56 -8.66
C SER A 367 3.04 11.33 -7.36
N PRO A 368 4.06 11.60 -6.53
CA PRO A 368 3.92 12.43 -5.35
C PRO A 368 3.34 13.82 -5.66
N GLU A 369 3.72 14.40 -6.78
CA GLU A 369 3.22 15.70 -7.22
C GLU A 369 1.72 15.65 -7.57
N SER A 370 1.28 14.65 -8.33
CA SER A 370 -0.12 14.53 -8.74
C SER A 370 -1.04 14.22 -7.55
N VAL A 371 -0.71 13.19 -6.77
CA VAL A 371 -1.57 12.77 -5.65
C VAL A 371 -1.49 13.76 -4.49
N GLY A 372 -0.29 14.30 -4.20
CA GLY A 372 -0.12 15.35 -3.18
C GLY A 372 -0.93 16.60 -3.50
N GLY A 373 -0.93 17.04 -4.77
CA GLY A 373 -1.75 18.17 -5.23
C GLY A 373 -3.24 17.90 -5.13
N MET A 374 -3.68 16.67 -5.46
CA MET A 374 -5.08 16.25 -5.29
C MET A 374 -5.50 16.31 -3.81
N ILE A 375 -4.69 15.76 -2.91
CA ILE A 375 -4.97 15.76 -1.47
C ILE A 375 -4.98 17.19 -0.91
N HIS A 376 -4.03 18.03 -1.32
CA HIS A 376 -3.99 19.44 -0.93
C HIS A 376 -5.28 20.19 -1.34
N SER A 377 -5.76 19.99 -2.57
CA SER A 377 -7.01 20.60 -3.03
C SER A 377 -8.21 20.12 -2.20
N ILE A 378 -8.24 18.86 -1.83
CA ILE A 378 -9.27 18.32 -0.93
C ILE A 378 -9.25 19.00 0.44
N TYR A 379 -8.04 19.25 0.99
CA TYR A 379 -7.92 19.97 2.26
C TYR A 379 -8.45 21.38 2.19
N GLU A 380 -8.10 22.12 1.13
CA GLU A 380 -8.64 23.47 0.91
C GLU A 380 -10.18 23.46 0.83
N ASP A 381 -10.76 22.48 0.14
CA ASP A 381 -12.22 22.35 0.04
C ASP A 381 -12.90 22.01 1.37
N CYS A 382 -12.26 21.22 2.22
CA CYS A 382 -12.74 20.93 3.58
C CYS A 382 -12.68 22.16 4.49
N LEU A 383 -11.67 23.02 4.33
CA LEU A 383 -11.50 24.24 5.12
C LEU A 383 -12.44 25.38 4.72
N ARG A 384 -12.93 25.41 3.47
CA ARG A 384 -13.88 26.43 2.98
C ARG A 384 -15.32 26.19 3.42
N ARG A 385 -15.64 25.03 3.95
CA ARG A 385 -16.99 24.60 4.43
C ARG A 385 -17.19 24.89 5.90
#